data_a338d89d7cf513f8de7fa113086befb0
#
_entry.id   a338d89d7cf513f8de7fa113086befb0
#
_cell.length_a   1.000
_cell.length_b   1.000
_cell.length_c   1.000
_cell.angle_alpha   90.00
_cell.angle_beta   90.00
_cell.angle_gamma   90.00
#
_symmetry.space_group_name_H-M   'P 1'
#
loop_
_entity.id
_entity.type
_entity.pdbx_description
1 polymer ?
#
loop_
_entity_poly.entity_id
_entity_poly.type
_entity_poly.pdbx_seq_one_letter_code
_entity_poly.pdbx_strand_id
1 'polypeptide(L)'
;KQTNESLRPNTIEETYELCDALMRDDKKDICKELGDVLLHVAFYAKIGSETGDFDIKDVCDKLCDKLIFTYSEKSRRKRQDRFPKTGNS
;
A
#
# COMPACT_ATOMS: atom_id res chain seq x y z
N LYS A 1 -3.59 -7.38 24.21
CA LYS A 1 -2.64 -6.70 23.37
C LYS A 1 -2.50 -7.37 22.00
N GLN A 2 -2.54 -6.60 20.94
CA GLN A 2 -2.46 -7.17 19.61
C GLN A 2 -1.04 -7.62 19.29
N THR A 3 -0.94 -8.73 18.58
CA THR A 3 0.33 -9.24 18.10
C THR A 3 0.21 -9.48 16.60
N ASN A 4 1.34 -9.73 15.97
CA ASN A 4 1.33 -10.06 14.54
C ASN A 4 0.46 -11.28 14.29
N GLU A 5 0.56 -12.27 15.16
CA GLU A 5 -0.23 -13.48 15.00
C GLU A 5 -1.71 -13.26 15.18
N SER A 6 -2.08 -12.39 16.12
CA SER A 6 -3.50 -12.15 16.35
C SER A 6 -4.12 -11.32 15.24
N LEU A 7 -3.33 -10.49 14.59
CA LEU A 7 -3.83 -9.65 13.51
C LEU A 7 -3.85 -10.33 12.15
N ARG A 8 -3.03 -11.35 11.98
CA ARG A 8 -2.86 -11.95 10.65
C ARG A 8 -4.17 -12.43 10.00
N PRO A 9 -5.02 -13.16 10.72
CA PRO A 9 -6.28 -13.59 10.10
C PRO A 9 -7.15 -12.41 9.70
N ASN A 10 -7.14 -11.36 10.53
CA ASN A 10 -7.93 -10.18 10.23
C ASN A 10 -7.40 -9.46 8.99
N THR A 11 -6.09 -9.46 8.83
CA THR A 11 -5.49 -8.84 7.66
C THR A 11 -5.89 -9.56 6.39
N ILE A 12 -5.91 -10.89 6.43
CA ILE A 12 -6.34 -11.69 5.29
C ILE A 12 -7.79 -11.36 4.95
N GLU A 13 -8.62 -11.26 5.97
CA GLU A 13 -10.02 -10.96 5.76
C GLU A 13 -10.20 -9.58 5.16
N GLU A 14 -9.43 -8.58 5.63
CA GLU A 14 -9.52 -7.23 5.09
C GLU A 14 -9.11 -7.16 3.63
N THR A 15 -8.08 -7.91 3.25
CA THR A 15 -7.68 -7.89 1.85
C THR A 15 -8.72 -8.59 0.98
N TYR A 16 -9.39 -9.58 1.50
CA TYR A 16 -10.49 -10.22 0.81
C TYR A 16 -11.62 -9.23 0.58
N GLU A 17 -11.97 -8.46 1.61
CA GLU A 17 -13.03 -7.48 1.50
C GLU A 17 -12.68 -6.38 0.53
N LEU A 18 -11.41 -5.98 0.50
CA LEU A 18 -10.96 -5.01 -0.47
C LEU A 18 -11.10 -5.57 -1.88
N CYS A 19 -10.69 -6.81 -2.09
CA CYS A 19 -10.83 -7.43 -3.40
C CYS A 19 -12.28 -7.51 -3.84
N ASP A 20 -13.16 -7.82 -2.91
CA ASP A 20 -14.57 -7.89 -3.21
C ASP A 20 -15.12 -6.52 -3.62
N ALA A 21 -14.73 -5.48 -2.88
CA ALA A 21 -15.15 -4.13 -3.22
C ALA A 21 -14.64 -3.72 -4.59
N LEU A 22 -13.42 -4.11 -4.92
CA LEU A 22 -12.85 -3.80 -6.22
C LEU A 22 -13.62 -4.52 -7.33
N MET A 23 -14.01 -5.76 -7.10
CA MET A 23 -14.78 -6.49 -8.09
C MET A 23 -16.14 -5.89 -8.33
N ARG A 24 -16.76 -5.37 -7.28
CA ARG A 24 -18.07 -4.72 -7.42
C ARG A 24 -17.95 -3.29 -7.93
N ASP A 25 -16.73 -2.76 -7.97
CA ASP A 25 -16.46 -1.38 -8.38
C ASP A 25 -17.27 -0.38 -7.54
N ASP A 26 -17.39 -0.66 -6.27
CA ASP A 26 -18.08 0.21 -5.33
C ASP A 26 -17.08 1.17 -4.73
N LYS A 27 -17.01 2.39 -5.26
CA LYS A 27 -15.97 3.35 -4.89
C LYS A 27 -15.97 3.70 -3.41
N LYS A 28 -17.15 3.79 -2.84
CA LYS A 28 -17.26 4.10 -1.44
C LYS A 28 -16.67 3.00 -0.58
N ASP A 29 -17.01 1.76 -0.92
CA ASP A 29 -16.49 0.61 -0.20
C ASP A 29 -14.99 0.45 -0.43
N ILE A 30 -14.53 0.68 -1.64
CA ILE A 30 -13.09 0.59 -1.93
C ILE A 30 -12.33 1.55 -1.02
N CYS A 31 -12.82 2.77 -0.91
CA CYS A 31 -12.18 3.76 -0.05
C CYS A 31 -12.13 3.30 1.39
N LYS A 32 -13.24 2.76 1.88
CA LYS A 32 -13.31 2.28 3.25
C LYS A 32 -12.36 1.10 3.48
N GLU A 33 -12.36 0.15 2.56
CA GLU A 33 -11.50 -1.02 2.73
C GLU A 33 -10.03 -0.68 2.64
N LEU A 34 -9.69 0.31 1.80
CA LEU A 34 -8.29 0.76 1.74
C LEU A 34 -7.87 1.37 3.07
N GLY A 35 -8.77 2.11 3.70
CA GLY A 35 -8.48 2.64 5.02
C GLY A 35 -8.26 1.55 6.05
N ASP A 36 -9.08 0.50 5.99
CA ASP A 36 -8.94 -0.61 6.92
C ASP A 36 -7.62 -1.35 6.71
N VAL A 37 -7.20 -1.54 5.47
CA VAL A 37 -5.92 -2.17 5.19
C VAL A 37 -4.79 -1.29 5.72
N LEU A 38 -4.90 0.01 5.50
CA LEU A 38 -3.90 0.94 5.98
C LEU A 38 -3.81 0.92 7.51
N LEU A 39 -4.95 0.75 8.18
CA LEU A 39 -4.97 0.65 9.62
C LEU A 39 -4.15 -0.55 10.09
N HIS A 40 -4.24 -1.66 9.38
CA HIS A 40 -3.45 -2.84 9.72
C HIS A 40 -1.96 -2.57 9.55
N VAL A 41 -1.59 -1.81 8.51
CA VAL A 41 -0.20 -1.42 8.32
C VAL A 41 0.28 -0.63 9.54
N ALA A 42 -0.54 0.29 10.03
CA ALA A 42 -0.18 1.09 11.20
C ALA A 42 -0.04 0.22 12.44
N PHE A 43 -0.92 -0.77 12.60
CA PHE A 43 -0.83 -1.68 13.75
C PHE A 43 0.47 -2.47 13.72
N TYR A 44 0.82 -3.03 12.56
CA TYR A 44 2.05 -3.82 12.44
C TYR A 44 3.28 -2.93 12.68
N ALA A 45 3.23 -1.70 12.19
CA ALA A 45 4.34 -0.78 12.40
C ALA A 45 4.51 -0.46 13.88
N LYS A 46 3.39 -0.32 14.59
CA LYS A 46 3.46 -0.07 16.02
C LYS A 46 4.05 -1.26 16.75
N ILE A 47 3.63 -2.45 16.40
CA ILE A 47 4.18 -3.65 17.01
C ILE A 47 5.68 -3.74 16.74
N GLY A 48 6.10 -3.47 15.51
CA GLY A 48 7.52 -3.48 15.17
C GLY A 48 8.30 -2.46 15.96
N SER A 49 7.72 -1.28 16.19
CA SER A 49 8.42 -0.26 16.95
C SER A 49 8.56 -0.63 18.41
N GLU A 50 7.60 -1.37 18.94
CA GLU A 50 7.66 -1.78 20.34
C GLU A 50 8.78 -2.77 20.59
N THR A 51 9.15 -3.54 19.59
CA THR A 51 10.26 -4.49 19.71
C THR A 51 11.57 -3.88 19.19
N GLY A 52 11.53 -2.65 18.72
CA GLY A 52 12.75 -2.00 18.24
C GLY A 52 13.20 -2.44 16.86
N ASP A 53 12.35 -3.18 16.14
CA ASP A 53 12.73 -3.70 14.84
C ASP A 53 12.56 -2.69 13.71
N PHE A 54 11.47 -1.96 13.71
CA PHE A 54 11.21 -0.94 12.70
C PHE A 54 10.01 -0.12 13.16
N ASP A 55 9.78 1.01 12.51
CA ASP A 55 8.60 1.82 12.80
C ASP A 55 7.96 2.22 11.48
N ILE A 56 6.91 3.05 11.57
CA ILE A 56 6.17 3.44 10.38
C ILE A 56 7.04 4.25 9.41
N LYS A 57 8.01 4.99 9.93
CA LYS A 57 8.92 5.72 9.07
C LYS A 57 9.72 4.77 8.21
N ASP A 58 10.21 3.68 8.80
CA ASP A 58 10.97 2.69 8.05
C ASP A 58 10.11 2.05 6.97
N VAL A 59 8.86 1.76 7.28
CA VAL A 59 7.95 1.18 6.31
C VAL A 59 7.75 2.15 5.14
N CYS A 60 7.52 3.42 5.46
CA CYS A 60 7.32 4.42 4.42
C CYS A 60 8.59 4.64 3.59
N ASP A 61 9.74 4.61 4.23
CA ASP A 61 11.01 4.78 3.51
C ASP A 61 11.20 3.66 2.51
N LYS A 62 10.90 2.43 2.90
CA LYS A 62 11.01 1.30 1.98
C LYS A 62 10.05 1.44 0.82
N LEU A 63 8.85 1.89 1.09
CA LEU A 63 7.87 2.10 0.05
C LEU A 63 8.33 3.19 -0.92
N CYS A 64 8.85 4.29 -0.37
CA CYS A 64 9.32 5.39 -1.21
C CYS A 64 10.47 4.96 -2.11
N ASP A 65 11.40 4.18 -1.57
CA ASP A 65 12.51 3.68 -2.37
C ASP A 65 12.00 2.86 -3.54
N LYS A 66 11.04 2.00 -3.27
CA LYS A 66 10.47 1.17 -4.31
C LYS A 66 9.74 1.99 -5.36
N LEU A 67 8.98 2.98 -4.92
CA LEU A 67 8.24 3.82 -5.84
C LEU A 67 9.16 4.64 -6.74
N ILE A 68 10.22 5.17 -6.17
CA ILE A 68 11.17 5.95 -6.95
C ILE A 68 11.80 5.07 -8.03
N PHE A 69 12.21 3.88 -7.66
CA PHE A 69 12.80 2.96 -8.63
C PHE A 69 11.80 2.61 -9.73
N THR A 70 10.60 2.24 -9.35
CA THR A 70 9.56 1.85 -10.30
C THR A 70 9.19 3.01 -11.22
N TYR A 71 9.05 4.19 -10.65
CA TYR A 71 8.69 5.36 -11.41
C TYR A 71 9.79 5.71 -12.43
N SER A 72 11.04 5.61 -12.02
CA SER A 72 12.15 5.88 -12.92
C SER A 72 12.18 4.91 -14.09
N GLU A 73 11.93 3.65 -13.83
CA GLU A 73 11.87 2.66 -14.89
C GLU A 73 10.75 2.96 -15.87
N LYS A 74 9.58 3.28 -15.35
CA LYS A 74 8.45 3.59 -16.21
C LYS A 74 8.68 4.85 -17.01
N SER A 75 9.27 5.85 -16.40
CA SER A 75 9.56 7.07 -17.08
C SER A 75 10.50 6.86 -18.26
N ARG A 76 11.50 6.02 -18.06
CA ARG A 76 12.44 5.72 -19.11
C ARG A 76 11.77 5.04 -20.28
N ARG A 77 10.91 4.08 -19.99
CA ARG A 77 10.18 3.39 -21.01
C ARG A 77 9.24 4.29 -21.75
N LYS A 78 8.53 5.11 -21.01
CA LYS A 78 7.60 6.03 -21.61
C LYS A 78 8.27 7.01 -22.51
N ARG A 79 9.44 7.45 -22.18
CA ARG A 79 10.14 8.40 -22.99
C ARG A 79 10.44 7.85 -24.35
N GLN A 80 10.66 6.55 -24.42
CA GLN A 80 10.90 5.94 -25.69
C GLN A 80 9.66 5.80 -26.51
N ASP A 81 8.57 5.53 -25.85
CA ASP A 81 7.35 5.33 -26.53
C ASP A 81 6.59 6.51 -26.78
N ARG A 82 6.87 7.58 -26.23
CA ARG A 82 6.03 8.54 -26.13
C ARG A 82 5.73 9.30 -27.05
N PHE A 83 4.95 9.74 -26.94
CA PHE A 83 4.32 10.49 -27.49
C PHE A 83 4.11 11.59 -26.74
N PRO A 84 4.12 12.40 -27.12
CA PRO A 84 4.04 13.57 -26.51
C PRO A 84 2.84 13.85 -25.89
N LYS A 85 2.32 13.86 -25.58
CA LYS A 85 1.39 14.01 -25.04
C LYS A 85 0.97 14.61 -24.45
N THR A 86 0.88 14.92 -24.31
CA THR A 86 0.45 15.27 -23.63
C THR A 86 0.47 15.58 -22.96
N GLY A 87 0.62 15.87 -22.95
CA GLY A 87 0.63 16.27 -22.26
C GLY A 87 0.88 16.32 -21.63
N ASN A 88 1.04 16.38 -21.39
CA ASN A 88 1.23 16.47 -20.80
C ASN A 88 1.45 16.70 -20.43
N SER A 89 1.33 16.66 -20.44
CA SER A 89 1.44 16.78 -20.04
C SER A 89 1.45 16.83 -19.81
#